data_710552c5859ebe7a0393b468bf35f64c
#
_entry.id   710552c5859ebe7a0393b468bf35f64c
#
_cell.length_a   1.000
_cell.length_b   1.000
_cell.length_c   1.000
_cell.angle_alpha   90.00
_cell.angle_beta   90.00
_cell.angle_gamma   90.00
#
_symmetry.space_group_name_H-M   'P 1'
#
loop_
_entity.id
_entity.type
_entity.pdbx_description
1 polymer ?
#
loop_
_entity_poly.entity_id
_entity_poly.type
_entity_poly.pdbx_seq_one_letter_code
_entity_poly.pdbx_strand_id
1 'polypeptide(L)'
;MKVNGRVAMLGDRADPERDAVRVDGKRIHPSARAKSYVLLNKPRGYVTTVHDPESRHTVLDLLPPSLSRAVKPVGRLDVQTEGLLILTDDGELAAQVTHPSTGPPKEYRVKVSGVPTEAKLTKVRRGIPLDGRRTRPSEIERISTTARAEEGNTWLKVVLQEGRTRQIRRMFQAIGHPVSKLKRVAIGPIRDATLPAGAWRKLTPGEVERLRRTAPKLRPSPPNR
;
A
#
# COMPACT_ATOMS: atom_id res chain seq x y z
N MET A 1 -28.12 -7.65 17.93
CA MET A 1 -26.79 -7.60 18.62
C MET A 1 -26.96 -6.87 19.94
N LYS A 2 -26.22 -7.28 20.99
CA LYS A 2 -26.19 -6.62 22.30
C LYS A 2 -24.74 -6.34 22.72
N VAL A 3 -24.49 -5.18 23.33
CA VAL A 3 -23.22 -4.82 23.94
C VAL A 3 -23.45 -4.58 25.43
N ASN A 4 -22.73 -5.28 26.31
CA ASN A 4 -22.91 -5.22 27.76
C ASN A 4 -24.38 -5.38 28.22
N GLY A 5 -25.13 -6.27 27.52
CA GLY A 5 -26.55 -6.53 27.81
C GLY A 5 -27.54 -5.56 27.15
N ARG A 6 -27.14 -4.40 26.66
CA ARG A 6 -27.98 -3.42 25.95
C ARG A 6 -28.05 -3.72 24.45
N VAL A 7 -29.19 -3.48 23.82
CA VAL A 7 -29.33 -3.59 22.37
C VAL A 7 -28.49 -2.49 21.72
N ALA A 8 -27.60 -2.88 20.82
CA ALA A 8 -26.75 -1.93 20.09
C ALA A 8 -27.50 -1.35 18.88
N MET A 9 -27.35 -0.05 18.67
CA MET A 9 -27.87 0.70 17.53
C MET A 9 -26.82 0.83 16.43
N LEU A 10 -27.24 1.19 15.23
CA LEU A 10 -26.32 1.45 14.12
C LEU A 10 -25.42 2.66 14.45
N GLY A 11 -24.09 2.45 14.45
CA GLY A 11 -23.13 3.50 14.83
C GLY A 11 -22.54 3.32 16.23
N ASP A 12 -23.10 2.45 17.08
CA ASP A 12 -22.51 2.14 18.38
C ASP A 12 -21.12 1.50 18.21
N ARG A 13 -20.21 1.87 19.10
CA ARG A 13 -18.85 1.34 19.16
C ARG A 13 -18.72 0.38 20.33
N ALA A 14 -18.04 -0.72 20.14
CA ALA A 14 -17.70 -1.67 21.17
C ALA A 14 -16.22 -2.03 21.07
N ASP A 15 -15.56 -2.15 22.23
CA ASP A 15 -14.21 -2.70 22.36
C ASP A 15 -14.33 -4.21 22.59
N PRO A 16 -13.98 -5.06 21.62
CA PRO A 16 -14.15 -6.51 21.76
C PRO A 16 -13.31 -7.13 22.87
N GLU A 17 -12.27 -6.44 23.37
CA GLU A 17 -11.45 -6.91 24.49
C GLU A 17 -12.08 -6.57 25.86
N ARG A 18 -12.90 -5.52 25.94
CA ARG A 18 -13.50 -5.01 27.18
C ARG A 18 -14.99 -5.22 27.27
N ASP A 19 -15.68 -5.17 26.12
CA ASP A 19 -17.14 -5.23 26.08
C ASP A 19 -17.66 -6.64 25.81
N ALA A 20 -18.73 -7.02 26.50
CA ALA A 20 -19.43 -8.28 26.26
C ALA A 20 -20.38 -8.13 25.06
N VAL A 21 -19.85 -8.44 23.86
CA VAL A 21 -20.64 -8.39 22.62
C VAL A 21 -21.35 -9.72 22.41
N ARG A 22 -22.69 -9.70 22.16
CA ARG A 22 -23.51 -10.86 21.83
C ARG A 22 -24.27 -10.66 20.53
N VAL A 23 -24.28 -11.67 19.66
CA VAL A 23 -25.11 -11.74 18.46
C VAL A 23 -25.96 -13.00 18.57
N ASP A 24 -27.29 -12.85 18.46
CA ASP A 24 -28.25 -13.93 18.56
C ASP A 24 -28.05 -14.79 19.82
N GLY A 25 -27.84 -14.12 20.96
CA GLY A 25 -27.59 -14.71 22.27
C GLY A 25 -26.17 -15.28 22.47
N LYS A 26 -25.40 -15.53 21.42
CA LYS A 26 -24.02 -16.06 21.50
C LYS A 26 -23.02 -14.94 21.76
N ARG A 27 -22.16 -15.12 22.76
CA ARG A 27 -21.06 -14.18 23.04
C ARG A 27 -20.01 -14.28 21.94
N ILE A 28 -19.66 -13.13 21.34
CA ILE A 28 -18.53 -13.03 20.43
C ILE A 28 -17.29 -12.77 21.29
N HIS A 29 -16.34 -13.69 21.24
CA HIS A 29 -15.02 -13.47 21.81
C HIS A 29 -14.11 -12.86 20.74
N PRO A 30 -13.18 -11.95 21.09
CA PRO A 30 -12.13 -11.55 20.19
C PRO A 30 -11.46 -12.82 19.66
N SER A 31 -11.33 -12.92 18.35
CA SER A 31 -10.65 -14.07 17.79
C SER A 31 -9.19 -14.05 18.29
N ALA A 32 -8.84 -15.02 19.14
CA ALA A 32 -7.45 -15.26 19.56
C ALA A 32 -6.55 -15.72 18.40
N ARG A 33 -7.10 -15.75 17.17
CA ARG A 33 -6.34 -16.14 15.99
C ARG A 33 -5.23 -15.14 15.71
N ALA A 34 -4.00 -15.62 15.66
CA ALA A 34 -2.84 -14.83 15.28
C ALA A 34 -3.09 -14.15 13.93
N LYS A 35 -2.85 -12.83 13.88
CA LYS A 35 -2.99 -12.03 12.67
C LYS A 35 -2.04 -12.52 11.57
N SER A 36 -2.49 -12.45 10.34
CA SER A 36 -1.72 -12.85 9.17
C SER A 36 -1.12 -11.63 8.49
N TYR A 37 0.16 -11.68 8.18
CA TYR A 37 0.88 -10.61 7.48
C TYR A 37 1.65 -11.23 6.31
N VAL A 38 1.30 -10.85 5.09
CA VAL A 38 1.84 -11.41 3.85
C VAL A 38 2.49 -10.30 3.06
N LEU A 39 3.69 -10.55 2.56
CA LEU A 39 4.36 -9.75 1.54
C LEU A 39 4.24 -10.46 0.20
N LEU A 40 3.62 -9.84 -0.77
CA LEU A 40 3.47 -10.30 -2.14
C LEU A 40 4.31 -9.43 -3.07
N ASN A 41 5.03 -10.01 -4.01
CA ASN A 41 5.59 -9.29 -5.15
C ASN A 41 4.58 -9.37 -6.32
N LYS A 42 3.68 -8.40 -6.38
CA LYS A 42 2.61 -8.35 -7.38
C LYS A 42 3.17 -8.27 -8.80
N PRO A 43 2.84 -9.18 -9.71
CA PRO A 43 3.17 -9.06 -11.13
C PRO A 43 2.23 -8.09 -11.84
N ARG A 44 2.50 -7.75 -13.10
CA ARG A 44 1.56 -7.04 -13.99
C ARG A 44 0.34 -7.91 -14.29
N GLY A 45 -0.75 -7.27 -14.69
CA GLY A 45 -1.97 -7.95 -15.12
C GLY A 45 -2.94 -8.28 -13.98
N TYR A 46 -2.51 -8.25 -12.73
CA TYR A 46 -3.36 -8.53 -11.56
C TYR A 46 -3.96 -7.26 -10.98
N VAL A 47 -5.25 -7.30 -10.65
CA VAL A 47 -5.97 -6.20 -10.00
C VAL A 47 -5.78 -6.27 -8.49
N THR A 48 -5.58 -5.12 -7.84
CA THR A 48 -5.51 -5.05 -6.37
C THR A 48 -6.89 -4.79 -5.79
N THR A 49 -7.68 -5.85 -5.66
CA THR A 49 -9.02 -5.85 -5.08
C THR A 49 -9.33 -7.17 -4.40
N VAL A 50 -10.35 -7.19 -3.53
CA VAL A 50 -10.90 -8.42 -2.93
C VAL A 50 -11.89 -9.09 -3.89
N HIS A 51 -12.63 -8.29 -4.65
CA HIS A 51 -13.58 -8.74 -5.65
C HIS A 51 -13.48 -7.86 -6.89
N ASP A 52 -13.47 -8.45 -8.07
CA ASP A 52 -13.45 -7.73 -9.34
C ASP A 52 -14.70 -8.05 -10.16
N PRO A 53 -15.56 -7.06 -10.45
CA PRO A 53 -16.78 -7.27 -11.21
C PRO A 53 -16.55 -7.69 -12.67
N GLU A 54 -15.34 -7.42 -13.21
CA GLU A 54 -14.94 -7.78 -14.57
C GLU A 54 -14.24 -9.16 -14.63
N SER A 55 -14.23 -9.92 -13.52
CA SER A 55 -13.62 -11.26 -13.43
C SER A 55 -12.15 -11.34 -13.85
N ARG A 56 -11.40 -10.23 -13.72
CA ARG A 56 -9.95 -10.23 -13.95
C ARG A 56 -9.22 -10.91 -12.79
N HIS A 57 -8.04 -11.42 -13.06
CA HIS A 57 -7.18 -11.96 -12.01
C HIS A 57 -6.87 -10.92 -10.93
N THR A 58 -7.09 -11.28 -9.68
CA THR A 58 -6.84 -10.44 -8.51
C THR A 58 -5.54 -10.85 -7.81
N VAL A 59 -5.01 -9.99 -6.95
CA VAL A 59 -3.84 -10.32 -6.12
C VAL A 59 -4.10 -11.47 -5.15
N LEU A 60 -5.36 -11.79 -4.85
CA LEU A 60 -5.73 -12.90 -3.97
C LEU A 60 -5.61 -14.26 -4.67
N ASP A 61 -5.70 -14.31 -5.99
CA ASP A 61 -5.54 -15.55 -6.78
C ASP A 61 -4.10 -16.07 -6.73
N LEU A 62 -3.13 -15.23 -6.33
CA LEU A 62 -1.74 -15.60 -6.14
C LEU A 62 -1.47 -16.28 -4.77
N LEU A 63 -2.48 -16.34 -3.90
CA LEU A 63 -2.37 -16.90 -2.57
C LEU A 63 -3.15 -18.21 -2.44
N PRO A 64 -2.74 -19.14 -1.55
CA PRO A 64 -3.53 -20.33 -1.28
C PRO A 64 -4.87 -19.95 -0.64
N PRO A 65 -5.93 -20.74 -0.84
CA PRO A 65 -7.30 -20.45 -0.38
C PRO A 65 -7.42 -20.13 1.11
N SER A 66 -6.57 -20.73 1.95
CA SER A 66 -6.58 -20.47 3.40
C SER A 66 -6.12 -19.05 3.75
N LEU A 67 -5.21 -18.47 2.96
CA LEU A 67 -4.73 -17.09 3.14
C LEU A 67 -5.62 -16.09 2.39
N SER A 68 -5.98 -16.35 1.14
CA SER A 68 -6.76 -15.43 0.31
C SER A 68 -8.09 -15.04 0.93
N ARG A 69 -8.75 -15.98 1.67
CA ARG A 69 -9.98 -15.71 2.41
C ARG A 69 -9.76 -14.88 3.69
N ALA A 70 -8.57 -14.93 4.26
CA ALA A 70 -8.28 -14.29 5.54
C ALA A 70 -7.78 -12.86 5.39
N VAL A 71 -6.95 -12.57 4.36
CA VAL A 71 -6.24 -11.31 4.26
C VAL A 71 -6.85 -10.37 3.21
N LYS A 72 -6.58 -9.07 3.37
CA LYS A 72 -6.95 -8.01 2.41
C LYS A 72 -5.71 -7.21 2.01
N PRO A 73 -5.66 -6.68 0.78
CA PRO A 73 -4.55 -5.81 0.35
C PRO A 73 -4.48 -4.53 1.17
N VAL A 74 -3.27 -4.14 1.59
CA VAL A 74 -2.97 -2.89 2.27
C VAL A 74 -2.59 -1.83 1.24
N GLY A 75 -3.54 -1.02 0.84
CA GLY A 75 -3.42 -0.10 -0.28
C GLY A 75 -3.46 -0.82 -1.62
N ARG A 76 -3.11 -0.10 -2.69
CA ARG A 76 -3.24 -0.62 -4.05
C ARG A 76 -2.00 -0.37 -4.89
N LEU A 77 -1.81 -1.24 -5.88
CA LEU A 77 -0.99 -1.02 -7.07
C LEU A 77 -1.89 -1.14 -8.31
N ASP A 78 -1.69 -0.28 -9.29
CA ASP A 78 -2.42 -0.38 -10.56
C ASP A 78 -2.12 -1.72 -11.25
N VAL A 79 -2.98 -2.15 -12.18
CA VAL A 79 -2.81 -3.40 -12.97
C VAL A 79 -1.43 -3.48 -13.63
N GLN A 80 -0.96 -2.36 -14.21
CA GLN A 80 0.33 -2.26 -14.89
C GLN A 80 1.51 -1.91 -13.97
N THR A 81 1.31 -1.91 -12.64
CA THR A 81 2.37 -1.65 -11.66
C THR A 81 2.76 -2.94 -10.96
N GLU A 82 4.05 -3.17 -10.85
CA GLU A 82 4.64 -4.34 -10.20
C GLU A 82 5.13 -4.01 -8.79
N GLY A 83 5.46 -5.05 -8.02
CA GLY A 83 6.27 -4.93 -6.81
C GLY A 83 5.54 -5.22 -5.52
N LEU A 84 6.17 -4.84 -4.42
CA LEU A 84 5.79 -5.26 -3.08
C LEU A 84 4.42 -4.72 -2.67
N LEU A 85 3.57 -5.62 -2.19
CA LEU A 85 2.24 -5.34 -1.66
C LEU A 85 2.08 -6.12 -0.36
N ILE A 86 1.63 -5.46 0.70
CA ILE A 86 1.29 -6.11 1.96
C ILE A 86 -0.18 -6.51 1.91
N LEU A 87 -0.49 -7.73 2.42
CA LEU A 87 -1.85 -8.18 2.67
C LEU A 87 -1.96 -8.63 4.12
N THR A 88 -3.06 -8.29 4.80
CA THR A 88 -3.27 -8.64 6.21
C THR A 88 -4.74 -8.65 6.59
N ASP A 89 -5.08 -9.34 7.70
CA ASP A 89 -6.35 -9.25 8.41
C ASP A 89 -6.29 -8.28 9.62
N ASP A 90 -5.13 -7.61 9.81
CA ASP A 90 -4.94 -6.56 10.81
C ASP A 90 -5.39 -5.21 10.23
N GLY A 91 -6.65 -4.84 10.50
CA GLY A 91 -7.23 -3.59 10.01
C GLY A 91 -6.55 -2.34 10.57
N GLU A 92 -6.04 -2.39 11.81
CA GLU A 92 -5.33 -1.26 12.43
C GLU A 92 -4.01 -0.99 11.70
N LEU A 93 -3.18 -2.03 11.49
CA LEU A 93 -1.95 -1.89 10.72
C LEU A 93 -2.22 -1.45 9.29
N ALA A 94 -3.26 -2.00 8.65
CA ALA A 94 -3.63 -1.61 7.29
C ALA A 94 -3.98 -0.12 7.20
N ALA A 95 -4.77 0.41 8.14
CA ALA A 95 -5.12 1.82 8.22
C ALA A 95 -3.88 2.71 8.46
N GLN A 96 -2.99 2.31 9.37
CA GLN A 96 -1.74 3.03 9.63
C GLN A 96 -0.85 3.12 8.38
N VAL A 97 -0.63 1.99 7.70
CA VAL A 97 0.25 1.91 6.49
C VAL A 97 -0.32 2.70 5.31
N THR A 98 -1.64 2.74 5.18
CA THR A 98 -2.31 3.44 4.07
C THR A 98 -2.63 4.90 4.37
N HIS A 99 -2.42 5.36 5.60
CA HIS A 99 -2.77 6.71 6.00
C HIS A 99 -2.04 7.75 5.13
N PRO A 100 -2.76 8.74 4.55
CA PRO A 100 -2.19 9.64 3.54
C PRO A 100 -1.15 10.61 4.10
N SER A 101 -1.16 10.91 5.39
CA SER A 101 -0.24 11.87 6.00
C SER A 101 0.84 11.24 6.89
N THR A 102 0.55 10.10 7.50
CA THR A 102 1.44 9.47 8.49
C THR A 102 1.92 8.07 8.08
N GLY A 103 1.38 7.53 6.99
CA GLY A 103 1.81 6.23 6.50
C GLY A 103 3.28 6.22 6.08
N PRO A 104 3.94 5.05 6.13
CA PRO A 104 5.35 4.92 5.79
C PRO A 104 5.62 5.29 4.33
N PRO A 105 6.81 5.83 4.00
CA PRO A 105 7.19 6.13 2.63
C PRO A 105 7.20 4.88 1.76
N LYS A 106 6.89 5.03 0.47
CA LYS A 106 6.94 3.96 -0.52
C LYS A 106 8.00 4.31 -1.56
N GLU A 107 8.91 3.38 -1.80
CA GLU A 107 9.98 3.55 -2.79
C GLU A 107 9.65 2.78 -4.06
N TYR A 108 9.90 3.44 -5.19
CA TYR A 108 9.64 2.89 -6.52
C TYR A 108 10.89 2.96 -7.40
N ARG A 109 11.08 1.95 -8.24
CA ARG A 109 11.92 2.04 -9.43
C ARG A 109 11.03 2.39 -10.62
N VAL A 110 11.39 3.44 -11.32
CA VAL A 110 10.59 4.07 -12.38
C VAL A 110 11.43 4.18 -13.64
N LYS A 111 11.00 3.57 -14.74
CA LYS A 111 11.57 3.79 -16.07
C LYS A 111 10.72 4.82 -16.79
N VAL A 112 11.30 5.92 -17.20
CA VAL A 112 10.64 7.00 -17.96
C VAL A 112 11.21 7.10 -19.37
N SER A 113 10.40 7.52 -20.32
CA SER A 113 10.84 7.78 -21.69
C SER A 113 11.68 9.06 -21.76
N GLY A 114 12.77 9.01 -22.51
CA GLY A 114 13.71 10.12 -22.64
C GLY A 114 14.59 10.33 -21.41
N VAL A 115 15.31 11.43 -21.43
CA VAL A 115 16.22 11.86 -20.36
C VAL A 115 15.70 13.17 -19.77
N PRO A 116 14.95 13.15 -18.64
CA PRO A 116 14.47 14.37 -17.99
C PRO A 116 15.64 15.28 -17.61
N THR A 117 15.55 16.57 -17.87
CA THR A 117 16.56 17.53 -17.37
C THR A 117 16.47 17.67 -15.85
N GLU A 118 17.54 18.16 -15.22
CA GLU A 118 17.56 18.38 -13.78
C GLU A 118 16.50 19.41 -13.32
N ALA A 119 16.26 20.43 -14.14
CA ALA A 119 15.18 21.39 -13.91
C ALA A 119 13.80 20.74 -13.86
N LYS A 120 13.51 19.82 -14.79
CA LYS A 120 12.26 19.03 -14.79
C LYS A 120 12.15 18.14 -13.55
N LEU A 121 13.23 17.43 -13.18
CA LEU A 121 13.25 16.59 -11.97
C LEU A 121 13.04 17.43 -10.70
N THR A 122 13.68 18.60 -10.60
CA THR A 122 13.48 19.53 -9.48
C THR A 122 12.04 20.00 -9.37
N LYS A 123 11.38 20.30 -10.51
CA LYS A 123 9.95 20.63 -10.52
C LYS A 123 9.09 19.52 -9.91
N VAL A 124 9.36 18.26 -10.26
CA VAL A 124 8.64 17.11 -9.72
C VAL A 124 8.94 16.87 -8.24
N ARG A 125 10.22 16.99 -7.82
CA ARG A 125 10.63 16.88 -6.40
C ARG A 125 9.90 17.87 -5.50
N ARG A 126 9.75 19.12 -5.95
CA ARG A 126 9.03 20.18 -5.22
C ARG A 126 7.51 20.01 -5.22
N GLY A 127 7.02 19.04 -5.98
CA GLY A 127 5.61 18.78 -6.19
C GLY A 127 5.02 19.56 -7.35
N ILE A 128 4.03 18.95 -8.01
CA ILE A 128 3.30 19.52 -9.15
C ILE A 128 1.79 19.50 -8.91
N PRO A 129 1.03 20.37 -9.56
CA PRO A 129 -0.42 20.34 -9.48
C PRO A 129 -0.98 19.05 -10.08
N LEU A 130 -1.79 18.32 -9.33
CA LEU A 130 -2.61 17.20 -9.77
C LEU A 130 -4.00 17.36 -9.12
N ASP A 131 -5.06 17.39 -9.92
CA ASP A 131 -6.45 17.57 -9.46
C ASP A 131 -6.64 18.81 -8.56
N GLY A 132 -6.12 19.96 -9.00
CA GLY A 132 -6.23 21.22 -8.27
C GLY A 132 -5.37 21.34 -7.00
N ARG A 133 -4.64 20.29 -6.62
CA ARG A 133 -3.79 20.30 -5.42
C ARG A 133 -2.35 19.89 -5.77
N ARG A 134 -1.37 20.62 -5.23
CA ARG A 134 0.03 20.27 -5.40
C ARG A 134 0.33 18.94 -4.69
N THR A 135 1.14 18.08 -5.35
CA THR A 135 1.67 16.86 -4.70
C THR A 135 2.64 17.25 -3.59
N ARG A 136 2.79 16.37 -2.60
CA ARG A 136 3.84 16.53 -1.59
C ARG A 136 5.22 16.47 -2.24
N PRO A 137 6.24 17.06 -1.62
CA PRO A 137 7.61 16.87 -2.02
C PRO A 137 7.98 15.39 -2.07
N SER A 138 8.81 15.01 -3.03
CA SER A 138 9.23 13.63 -3.25
C SER A 138 10.75 13.58 -3.45
N GLU A 139 11.36 12.46 -3.02
CA GLU A 139 12.77 12.20 -3.33
C GLU A 139 12.83 11.54 -4.71
N ILE A 140 13.66 12.09 -5.60
CA ILE A 140 13.87 11.54 -6.94
C ILE A 140 15.37 11.57 -7.24
N GLU A 141 15.92 10.40 -7.51
CA GLU A 141 17.32 10.19 -7.84
C GLU A 141 17.45 9.40 -9.14
N ARG A 142 18.47 9.72 -9.94
CA ARG A 142 18.82 8.90 -11.09
C ARG A 142 19.46 7.61 -10.60
N ILE A 143 19.04 6.48 -11.14
CA ILE A 143 19.72 5.21 -10.93
C ILE A 143 20.73 5.07 -12.06
N SER A 144 22.03 5.10 -11.72
CA SER A 144 23.08 4.76 -12.68
C SER A 144 22.96 3.27 -13.00
N THR A 145 22.65 2.94 -14.24
CA THR A 145 22.69 1.57 -14.74
C THR A 145 24.03 1.40 -15.47
N THR A 146 24.93 0.58 -14.92
CA THR A 146 26.23 0.24 -15.53
C THR A 146 26.11 -0.61 -16.80
N ALA A 147 24.92 -1.17 -17.07
CA ALA A 147 24.65 -1.91 -18.28
C ALA A 147 23.83 -1.05 -19.23
N ARG A 148 24.47 -0.59 -20.33
CA ARG A 148 23.87 0.07 -21.49
C ARG A 148 22.70 1.00 -21.10
N ALA A 149 22.95 2.30 -21.03
CA ALA A 149 21.87 3.25 -21.14
C ALA A 149 21.01 2.80 -22.33
N GLU A 150 19.85 2.18 -22.02
CA GLU A 150 18.91 1.79 -23.07
C GLU A 150 18.57 3.09 -23.76
N GLU A 151 19.00 3.25 -24.99
CA GLU A 151 18.88 4.46 -25.79
C GLU A 151 17.52 5.08 -25.58
N GLY A 152 17.47 6.30 -25.08
CA GLY A 152 16.26 7.07 -24.91
C GLY A 152 15.42 6.83 -23.66
N ASN A 153 15.90 6.17 -22.61
CA ASN A 153 15.12 5.96 -21.37
C ASN A 153 15.98 6.21 -20.10
N THR A 154 15.33 6.64 -19.04
CA THR A 154 15.99 6.90 -17.74
C THR A 154 15.35 6.08 -16.63
N TRP A 155 16.19 5.45 -15.79
CA TRP A 155 15.76 4.83 -14.55
C TRP A 155 15.89 5.79 -13.38
N LEU A 156 14.85 5.88 -12.56
CA LEU A 156 14.75 6.75 -11.40
C LEU A 156 14.32 5.96 -10.17
N LYS A 157 14.91 6.29 -9.03
CA LYS A 157 14.36 5.98 -7.71
C LYS A 157 13.40 7.12 -7.33
N VAL A 158 12.20 6.78 -6.93
CA VAL A 158 11.18 7.75 -6.48
C VAL A 158 10.64 7.31 -5.13
N VAL A 159 10.71 8.19 -4.13
CA VAL A 159 10.13 7.94 -2.80
C VAL A 159 8.97 8.89 -2.57
N LEU A 160 7.80 8.32 -2.26
CA LEU A 160 6.56 9.08 -1.96
C LEU A 160 6.09 8.80 -0.54
N GLN A 161 5.59 9.83 0.14
CA GLN A 161 4.89 9.73 1.43
C GLN A 161 3.36 9.78 1.29
N GLU A 162 2.84 9.94 0.08
CA GLU A 162 1.41 9.94 -0.24
C GLU A 162 1.11 8.93 -1.36
N GLY A 163 -0.16 8.68 -1.64
CA GLY A 163 -0.56 7.73 -2.69
C GLY A 163 -1.84 8.16 -3.39
N ARG A 164 -1.75 9.13 -4.33
CA ARG A 164 -2.89 9.50 -5.19
C ARG A 164 -2.99 8.53 -6.36
N THR A 165 -4.16 8.44 -6.96
CA THR A 165 -4.42 7.57 -8.11
C THR A 165 -3.42 7.86 -9.23
N ARG A 166 -2.65 6.82 -9.62
CA ARG A 166 -1.64 6.85 -10.70
C ARG A 166 -0.64 8.02 -10.57
N GLN A 167 -0.32 8.43 -9.33
CA GLN A 167 0.43 9.66 -9.05
C GLN A 167 1.75 9.75 -9.80
N ILE A 168 2.65 8.76 -9.70
CA ILE A 168 3.95 8.77 -10.38
C ILE A 168 3.77 8.89 -11.89
N ARG A 169 2.87 8.12 -12.49
CA ARG A 169 2.61 8.17 -13.93
C ARG A 169 2.18 9.57 -14.38
N ARG A 170 1.28 10.20 -13.62
CA ARG A 170 0.77 11.55 -13.91
C ARG A 170 1.84 12.62 -13.69
N MET A 171 2.67 12.49 -12.63
CA MET A 171 3.77 13.42 -12.36
C MET A 171 4.76 13.47 -13.52
N PHE A 172 5.20 12.31 -14.01
CA PHE A 172 6.16 12.25 -15.09
C PHE A 172 5.56 12.58 -16.46
N GLN A 173 4.30 12.26 -16.69
CA GLN A 173 3.57 12.68 -17.89
C GLN A 173 3.47 14.21 -17.97
N ALA A 174 3.23 14.90 -16.86
CA ALA A 174 3.13 16.37 -16.81
C ALA A 174 4.43 17.10 -17.17
N ILE A 175 5.57 16.42 -17.13
CA ILE A 175 6.86 16.96 -17.56
C ILE A 175 7.34 16.41 -18.91
N GLY A 176 6.47 15.66 -19.62
CA GLY A 176 6.74 15.11 -20.95
C GLY A 176 7.60 13.85 -20.97
N HIS A 177 7.68 13.11 -19.85
CA HIS A 177 8.45 11.86 -19.73
C HIS A 177 7.58 10.72 -19.20
N PRO A 178 6.70 10.11 -20.02
CA PRO A 178 5.77 9.08 -19.58
C PRO A 178 6.48 7.85 -19.00
N VAL A 179 5.87 7.24 -17.99
CA VAL A 179 6.39 6.06 -17.30
C VAL A 179 6.10 4.78 -18.10
N SER A 180 7.15 4.08 -18.51
CA SER A 180 7.07 2.79 -19.20
C SER A 180 7.10 1.59 -18.24
N LYS A 181 7.92 1.62 -17.16
CA LYS A 181 7.94 0.58 -16.12
C LYS A 181 7.84 1.22 -14.74
N LEU A 182 7.08 0.58 -13.85
CA LEU A 182 6.88 1.04 -12.48
C LEU A 182 6.84 -0.16 -11.53
N LYS A 183 7.79 -0.21 -10.59
CA LYS A 183 7.89 -1.28 -9.60
C LYS A 183 8.05 -0.68 -8.20
N ARG A 184 7.19 -1.05 -7.25
CA ARG A 184 7.37 -0.71 -5.84
C ARG A 184 8.38 -1.66 -5.20
N VAL A 185 9.47 -1.13 -4.69
CA VAL A 185 10.59 -1.92 -4.13
C VAL A 185 10.69 -1.83 -2.61
N ALA A 186 9.99 -0.87 -1.99
CA ALA A 186 9.90 -0.80 -0.53
C ALA A 186 8.59 -0.17 -0.03
N ILE A 187 8.19 -0.56 1.18
CA ILE A 187 7.09 0.01 1.97
C ILE A 187 7.66 0.28 3.36
N GLY A 188 8.02 1.51 3.66
CA GLY A 188 8.78 1.84 4.87
C GLY A 188 10.04 0.99 4.99
N PRO A 189 10.20 0.25 6.11
CA PRO A 189 11.36 -0.61 6.34
C PRO A 189 11.30 -1.95 5.60
N ILE A 190 10.17 -2.28 4.94
CA ILE A 190 9.98 -3.59 4.29
C ILE A 190 10.56 -3.53 2.89
N ARG A 191 11.57 -4.35 2.65
CA ARG A 191 12.23 -4.57 1.35
C ARG A 191 12.43 -6.06 1.13
N ASP A 192 12.35 -6.50 -0.11
CA ASP A 192 12.75 -7.84 -0.51
C ASP A 192 13.11 -7.83 -1.99
N ALA A 193 14.40 -7.89 -2.28
CA ALA A 193 14.92 -7.89 -3.64
C ALA A 193 14.91 -9.30 -4.25
N THR A 194 14.81 -10.33 -3.41
CA THR A 194 14.92 -11.75 -3.80
C THR A 194 13.57 -12.40 -4.06
N LEU A 195 12.47 -11.82 -3.57
CA LEU A 195 11.12 -12.35 -3.77
C LEU A 195 10.73 -12.27 -5.25
N PRO A 196 10.52 -13.40 -5.95
CA PRO A 196 10.16 -13.38 -7.37
C PRO A 196 8.78 -12.74 -7.63
N ALA A 197 8.55 -12.29 -8.86
CA ALA A 197 7.23 -11.80 -9.26
C ALA A 197 6.18 -12.91 -9.17
N GLY A 198 5.02 -12.61 -8.57
CA GLY A 198 3.97 -13.57 -8.26
C GLY A 198 4.18 -14.36 -6.96
N ALA A 199 5.38 -14.39 -6.43
CA ALA A 199 5.67 -15.06 -5.16
C ALA A 199 5.26 -14.20 -3.95
N TRP A 200 5.00 -14.90 -2.85
CA TRP A 200 4.66 -14.29 -1.57
C TRP A 200 5.38 -15.00 -0.42
N ARG A 201 5.50 -14.32 0.71
CA ARG A 201 5.95 -14.88 1.98
C ARG A 201 5.24 -14.22 3.16
N LYS A 202 5.27 -14.85 4.31
CA LYS A 202 4.87 -14.18 5.56
C LYS A 202 5.90 -13.11 5.94
N LEU A 203 5.44 -12.00 6.53
CA LEU A 203 6.31 -11.08 7.23
C LEU A 203 6.75 -11.70 8.56
N THR A 204 8.01 -11.49 8.92
CA THR A 204 8.49 -11.88 10.24
C THR A 204 7.92 -10.96 11.33
N PRO A 205 7.84 -11.41 12.60
CA PRO A 205 7.40 -10.55 13.71
C PRO A 205 8.21 -9.25 13.81
N GLY A 206 9.53 -9.31 13.57
CA GLY A 206 10.40 -8.14 13.57
C GLY A 206 10.11 -7.16 12.43
N GLU A 207 9.69 -7.65 11.23
CA GLU A 207 9.26 -6.80 10.12
C GLU A 207 7.96 -6.08 10.47
N VAL A 208 7.00 -6.79 11.03
CA VAL A 208 5.71 -6.22 11.46
C VAL A 208 5.94 -5.13 12.51
N GLU A 209 6.78 -5.39 13.51
CA GLU A 209 7.09 -4.42 14.55
C GLU A 209 7.79 -3.17 13.99
N ARG A 210 8.77 -3.32 13.09
CA ARG A 210 9.41 -2.17 12.43
C ARG A 210 8.39 -1.37 11.60
N LEU A 211 7.46 -2.06 10.93
CA LEU A 211 6.42 -1.39 10.14
C LEU A 211 5.48 -0.58 11.04
N ARG A 212 5.07 -1.11 12.18
CA ARG A 212 4.25 -0.41 13.18
C ARG A 212 4.93 0.85 13.73
N ARG A 213 6.24 0.81 13.96
CA ARG A 213 7.01 1.96 14.45
C ARG A 213 7.11 3.09 13.40
N THR A 214 7.16 2.77 12.12
CA THR A 214 7.22 3.76 11.04
C THR A 214 5.86 4.32 10.63
N ALA A 215 4.78 3.68 11.09
CA ALA A 215 3.40 4.11 10.86
C ALA A 215 2.77 4.45 12.23
N PRO A 216 2.91 5.67 12.75
CA PRO A 216 2.46 6.02 14.09
C PRO A 216 0.97 5.73 14.28
N LYS A 217 0.61 5.34 15.51
CA LYS A 217 -0.78 5.04 15.88
C LYS A 217 -1.69 6.20 15.50
N LEU A 218 -2.75 5.89 14.78
CA LEU A 218 -3.82 6.84 14.52
C LEU A 218 -4.44 7.22 15.88
N ARG A 219 -4.43 8.51 16.21
CA ARG A 219 -5.21 8.97 17.36
C ARG A 219 -6.67 8.63 17.10
N PRO A 220 -7.40 8.06 18.07
CA PRO A 220 -8.85 7.90 17.92
C PRO A 220 -9.46 9.26 17.60
N SER A 221 -10.31 9.29 16.58
CA SER A 221 -11.06 10.50 16.26
C SER A 221 -11.84 10.93 17.52
N PRO A 222 -11.84 12.21 17.89
CA PRO A 222 -12.66 12.69 19.01
C PRO A 222 -14.12 12.30 18.76
N PRO A 223 -14.90 11.99 19.80
CA PRO A 223 -16.30 11.69 19.64
C PRO A 223 -16.98 12.89 18.98
N ASN A 224 -17.74 12.64 17.92
CA ASN A 224 -18.63 13.65 17.36
C ASN A 224 -19.57 14.11 18.48
N ARG A 225 -19.50 15.39 18.79
CA ARG A 225 -20.47 16.05 19.65
C ARG A 225 -21.83 16.17 18.94
#